data_85e57a24da1fa25269bfb1bc2db52a02
#
_entry.id   85e57a24da1fa25269bfb1bc2db52a02
#
_cell.length_a   1.000
_cell.length_b   1.000
_cell.length_c   1.000
_cell.angle_alpha   90.00
_cell.angle_beta   90.00
_cell.angle_gamma   90.00
#
_symmetry.space_group_name_H-M   'P 1'
#
loop_
_entity.id
_entity.type
_entity.pdbx_description
1 polymer ?
#
loop_
_entity_poly.entity_id
_entity_poly.type
_entity_poly.pdbx_seq_one_letter_code
_entity_poly.pdbx_strand_id
1 'polypeptide(L)'
;MFTFKMRPKQIFGLILLLTGIVVVLITFLTNHPAKPASKSEGIRCATTQERVDYINSFDLKTDSKEESKEIIIPEQFNAVYNKYNEIQKQQNFDLTDYKGKTAVMYTYNITNYKDNDNVIANLIVYDGILIGADLCDTSADNGFLVALNDKT
;
A
#
# COMPACT_ATOMS: atom_id res chain seq x y z
N MET A 1 54.64 -8.41 33.65
CA MET A 1 53.41 -7.94 34.34
C MET A 1 53.44 -6.42 34.29
N PHE A 2 52.72 -5.81 33.35
CA PHE A 2 52.72 -4.35 33.18
C PHE A 2 51.65 -3.77 34.12
N THR A 3 52.03 -3.07 35.15
CA THR A 3 51.13 -2.34 36.05
C THR A 3 50.98 -0.90 35.54
N PHE A 4 49.86 -0.58 34.96
CA PHE A 4 49.53 0.77 34.47
C PHE A 4 48.99 1.60 35.66
N LYS A 5 49.80 2.49 36.19
CA LYS A 5 49.41 3.33 37.33
C LYS A 5 48.78 4.64 36.80
N MET A 6 47.44 4.67 36.71
CA MET A 6 46.70 5.86 36.29
C MET A 6 46.43 6.80 37.44
N ARG A 7 46.57 8.12 37.21
CA ARG A 7 46.22 9.16 38.19
C ARG A 7 44.68 9.26 38.33
N PRO A 8 44.13 9.53 39.54
CA PRO A 8 42.68 9.54 39.77
C PRO A 8 41.90 10.45 38.81
N LYS A 9 42.49 11.58 38.39
CA LYS A 9 41.89 12.50 37.39
C LYS A 9 41.79 11.91 36.02
N GLN A 10 42.67 10.97 35.61
CA GLN A 10 42.66 10.27 34.34
C GLN A 10 41.59 9.16 34.36
N ILE A 11 41.38 8.52 35.48
CA ILE A 11 40.32 7.52 35.68
C ILE A 11 38.93 8.17 35.56
N PHE A 12 38.77 9.36 36.15
CA PHE A 12 37.52 10.11 36.10
C PHE A 12 37.17 10.55 34.66
N GLY A 13 38.15 11.03 33.88
CA GLY A 13 37.98 11.37 32.47
C GLY A 13 37.64 10.18 31.61
N LEU A 14 38.23 9.00 31.87
CA LEU A 14 37.95 7.77 31.12
C LEU A 14 36.53 7.26 31.42
N ILE A 15 36.06 7.33 32.66
CA ILE A 15 34.69 6.94 33.02
C ILE A 15 33.68 7.89 32.35
N LEU A 16 33.96 9.19 32.34
CA LEU A 16 33.07 10.17 31.70
C LEU A 16 32.98 10.00 30.19
N LEU A 17 34.07 9.61 29.53
CA LEU A 17 34.14 9.33 28.12
C LEU A 17 33.38 8.02 27.77
N LEU A 18 33.51 6.97 28.58
CA LEU A 18 32.79 5.71 28.41
C LEU A 18 31.29 5.89 28.62
N THR A 19 30.84 6.67 29.62
CA THR A 19 29.41 6.95 29.84
C THR A 19 28.82 7.78 28.68
N GLY A 20 29.56 8.74 28.12
CA GLY A 20 29.17 9.50 26.94
C GLY A 20 28.94 8.62 25.71
N ILE A 21 29.84 7.69 25.45
CA ILE A 21 29.73 6.73 24.34
C ILE A 21 28.51 5.80 24.51
N VAL A 22 28.28 5.32 25.74
CA VAL A 22 27.10 4.47 26.04
C VAL A 22 25.79 5.22 25.82
N VAL A 23 25.70 6.48 26.24
CA VAL A 23 24.51 7.32 26.04
C VAL A 23 24.27 7.57 24.55
N VAL A 24 25.31 7.88 23.77
CA VAL A 24 25.20 8.06 22.30
C VAL A 24 24.79 6.75 21.62
N LEU A 25 25.33 5.60 22.02
CA LEU A 25 24.94 4.29 21.51
C LEU A 25 23.48 3.96 21.82
N ILE A 26 23.02 4.24 23.04
CA ILE A 26 21.62 4.02 23.44
C ILE A 26 20.68 4.92 22.63
N THR A 27 21.01 6.20 22.45
CA THR A 27 20.19 7.11 21.63
C THR A 27 20.20 6.73 20.16
N PHE A 28 21.30 6.17 19.63
CA PHE A 28 21.36 5.65 18.27
C PHE A 28 20.53 4.37 18.10
N LEU A 29 20.50 3.50 19.11
CA LEU A 29 19.69 2.27 19.11
C LEU A 29 18.20 2.53 19.37
N THR A 30 17.85 3.58 20.12
CA THR A 30 16.45 3.91 20.43
C THR A 30 15.81 4.87 19.42
N ASN A 31 16.60 5.65 18.68
CA ASN A 31 16.14 6.55 17.63
C ASN A 31 16.18 5.96 16.20
N HIS A 32 16.39 4.64 16.06
CA HIS A 32 15.97 4.03 14.82
C HIS A 32 14.44 4.04 14.82
N PRO A 33 13.78 4.74 13.89
CA PRO A 33 12.36 4.52 13.68
C PRO A 33 12.23 3.02 13.46
N ALA A 34 11.45 2.36 14.32
CA ALA A 34 11.15 0.94 14.13
C ALA A 34 10.70 0.80 12.69
N LYS A 35 11.50 0.10 11.87
CA LYS A 35 11.11 -0.29 10.54
C LYS A 35 9.77 -1.00 10.75
N PRO A 36 8.65 -0.47 10.23
CA PRO A 36 7.37 -1.15 10.43
C PRO A 36 7.59 -2.58 10.02
N ALA A 37 7.17 -3.51 10.87
CA ALA A 37 7.26 -4.94 10.60
C ALA A 37 6.85 -5.15 9.15
N SER A 38 7.69 -5.81 8.37
CA SER A 38 7.48 -6.13 6.97
C SER A 38 6.11 -6.83 6.84
N LYS A 39 5.05 -6.04 6.72
CA LYS A 39 3.85 -6.47 6.00
C LYS A 39 4.33 -6.73 4.58
N SER A 40 3.96 -7.86 4.03
CA SER A 40 4.13 -8.22 2.62
C SER A 40 4.19 -6.94 1.78
N GLU A 41 5.23 -6.80 0.95
CA GLU A 41 5.41 -5.64 0.06
C GLU A 41 4.22 -5.56 -0.89
N GLY A 42 3.12 -4.98 -0.41
CA GLY A 42 1.94 -4.71 -1.21
C GLY A 42 2.23 -3.55 -2.18
N ILE A 43 1.50 -3.51 -3.26
CA ILE A 43 1.61 -2.45 -4.26
C ILE A 43 1.20 -1.12 -3.60
N ARG A 44 2.12 -0.16 -3.56
CA ARG A 44 1.84 1.18 -3.01
C ARG A 44 0.94 1.95 -3.95
N CYS A 45 -0.14 2.52 -3.40
CA CYS A 45 -1.12 3.35 -4.10
C CYS A 45 -1.62 4.51 -3.20
N ALA A 46 -0.74 5.04 -2.35
CA ALA A 46 -1.07 6.10 -1.42
C ALA A 46 -1.30 7.46 -2.12
N THR A 47 -0.56 7.72 -3.19
CA THR A 47 -0.63 8.97 -3.96
C THR A 47 -1.36 8.77 -5.29
N THR A 48 -1.92 9.86 -5.84
CA THR A 48 -2.53 9.86 -7.19
C THR A 48 -1.54 9.36 -8.24
N GLN A 49 -0.28 9.76 -8.16
CA GLN A 49 0.74 9.33 -9.12
C GLN A 49 0.96 7.80 -9.06
N GLU A 50 1.11 7.22 -7.87
CA GLU A 50 1.26 5.77 -7.72
C GLU A 50 0.07 5.00 -8.29
N ARG A 51 -1.16 5.51 -8.12
CA ARG A 51 -2.38 4.91 -8.67
C ARG A 51 -2.43 4.98 -10.19
N VAL A 52 -2.12 6.15 -10.75
CA VAL A 52 -2.05 6.35 -12.21
C VAL A 52 -0.94 5.49 -12.82
N ASP A 53 0.23 5.43 -12.21
CA ASP A 53 1.33 4.59 -12.68
C ASP A 53 0.96 3.09 -12.67
N TYR A 54 0.21 2.65 -11.66
CA TYR A 54 -0.31 1.29 -11.59
C TYR A 54 -1.26 1.01 -12.76
N ILE A 55 -2.24 1.88 -13.03
CA ILE A 55 -3.16 1.73 -14.18
C ILE A 55 -2.39 1.74 -15.50
N ASN A 56 -1.44 2.67 -15.66
CA ASN A 56 -0.62 2.79 -16.87
C ASN A 56 0.25 1.55 -17.14
N SER A 57 0.60 0.79 -16.10
CA SER A 57 1.36 -0.46 -16.26
C SER A 57 0.62 -1.55 -17.05
N PHE A 58 -0.69 -1.39 -17.24
CA PHE A 58 -1.55 -2.25 -18.08
C PHE A 58 -1.84 -1.66 -19.47
N ASP A 59 -1.07 -0.67 -19.93
CA ASP A 59 -1.29 0.08 -21.18
C ASP A 59 -2.62 0.86 -21.21
N LEU A 60 -3.25 1.09 -20.06
CA LEU A 60 -4.44 1.90 -19.89
C LEU A 60 -4.06 3.35 -19.61
N LYS A 61 -4.86 4.30 -20.11
CA LYS A 61 -4.66 5.73 -19.87
C LYS A 61 -5.88 6.32 -19.18
N THR A 62 -5.63 7.15 -18.19
CA THR A 62 -6.68 7.86 -17.45
C THR A 62 -6.79 9.31 -17.90
N ASP A 63 -7.94 9.91 -17.70
CA ASP A 63 -8.06 11.35 -17.65
C ASP A 63 -7.48 11.90 -16.32
N SER A 64 -7.43 13.22 -16.18
CA SER A 64 -6.88 13.87 -14.98
C SER A 64 -7.86 13.87 -13.78
N LYS A 65 -9.05 13.29 -13.93
CA LYS A 65 -10.08 13.31 -12.89
C LYS A 65 -9.99 12.03 -12.06
N GLU A 66 -9.91 12.21 -10.75
CA GLU A 66 -9.97 11.15 -9.77
C GLU A 66 -11.23 11.36 -8.91
N GLU A 67 -12.05 10.34 -8.80
CA GLU A 67 -13.12 10.29 -7.81
C GLU A 67 -12.72 9.34 -6.68
N SER A 68 -13.06 9.67 -5.45
CA SER A 68 -12.77 8.81 -4.31
C SER A 68 -13.98 8.65 -3.40
N LYS A 69 -14.13 7.46 -2.84
CA LYS A 69 -15.21 7.11 -1.94
C LYS A 69 -14.74 6.15 -0.86
N GLU A 70 -15.08 6.42 0.39
CA GLU A 70 -14.92 5.42 1.44
C GLU A 70 -15.89 4.27 1.24
N ILE A 71 -15.38 3.05 1.37
CA ILE A 71 -16.15 1.81 1.31
C ILE A 71 -15.82 0.94 2.51
N ILE A 72 -16.78 0.13 2.95
CA ILE A 72 -16.56 -0.88 3.98
C ILE A 72 -16.52 -2.25 3.29
N ILE A 73 -15.44 -2.99 3.48
CA ILE A 73 -15.36 -4.39 3.05
C ILE A 73 -16.29 -5.20 3.97
N PRO A 74 -17.31 -5.90 3.43
CA PRO A 74 -18.27 -6.60 4.27
C PRO A 74 -17.62 -7.62 5.20
N GLU A 75 -18.11 -7.75 6.42
CA GLU A 75 -17.66 -8.81 7.33
C GLU A 75 -18.05 -10.20 6.83
N GLN A 76 -19.21 -10.30 6.18
CA GLN A 76 -19.70 -11.53 5.57
C GLN A 76 -19.90 -11.32 4.07
N PHE A 77 -19.25 -12.14 3.26
CA PHE A 77 -19.39 -12.08 1.81
C PHE A 77 -20.63 -12.88 1.39
N ASN A 78 -21.57 -12.21 0.73
CA ASN A 78 -22.67 -12.86 0.03
C ASN A 78 -22.18 -13.42 -1.33
N ALA A 79 -23.08 -14.07 -2.09
CA ALA A 79 -22.75 -14.67 -3.38
C ALA A 79 -22.18 -13.66 -4.40
N VAL A 80 -22.66 -12.41 -4.39
CA VAL A 80 -22.19 -11.35 -5.29
C VAL A 80 -20.78 -10.92 -4.91
N TYR A 81 -20.54 -10.67 -3.63
CA TYR A 81 -19.23 -10.24 -3.16
C TYR A 81 -18.17 -11.34 -3.27
N ASN A 82 -18.57 -12.61 -3.12
CA ASN A 82 -17.68 -13.74 -3.39
C ASN A 82 -17.21 -13.76 -4.85
N LYS A 83 -18.14 -13.56 -5.82
CA LYS A 83 -17.78 -13.45 -7.25
C LYS A 83 -16.86 -12.27 -7.51
N TYR A 84 -17.12 -11.12 -6.88
CA TYR A 84 -16.24 -9.97 -6.96
C TYR A 84 -14.84 -10.29 -6.42
N ASN A 85 -14.76 -10.99 -5.28
CA ASN A 85 -13.46 -11.38 -4.71
C ASN A 85 -12.71 -12.39 -5.61
N GLU A 86 -13.40 -13.25 -6.36
CA GLU A 86 -12.73 -14.11 -7.34
C GLU A 86 -12.06 -13.32 -8.46
N ILE A 87 -12.65 -12.19 -8.90
CA ILE A 87 -11.99 -11.25 -9.84
C ILE A 87 -10.73 -10.65 -9.21
N GLN A 88 -10.77 -10.33 -7.92
CA GLN A 88 -9.61 -9.80 -7.21
C GLN A 88 -8.49 -10.84 -7.09
N LYS A 89 -8.84 -12.09 -6.83
CA LYS A 89 -7.86 -13.20 -6.74
C LYS A 89 -7.13 -13.49 -8.04
N GLN A 90 -7.75 -13.22 -9.20
CA GLN A 90 -7.07 -13.31 -10.51
C GLN A 90 -5.87 -12.36 -10.62
N GLN A 91 -5.84 -11.32 -9.77
CA GLN A 91 -4.80 -10.30 -9.71
C GLN A 91 -3.91 -10.46 -8.46
N ASN A 92 -4.02 -11.57 -7.74
CA ASN A 92 -3.34 -11.85 -6.47
C ASN A 92 -3.78 -10.95 -5.31
N PHE A 93 -4.98 -10.36 -5.37
CA PHE A 93 -5.61 -9.70 -4.23
C PHE A 93 -6.60 -10.65 -3.56
N ASP A 94 -6.78 -10.53 -2.25
CA ASP A 94 -7.83 -11.23 -1.52
C ASP A 94 -8.48 -10.30 -0.49
N LEU A 95 -9.71 -9.89 -0.75
CA LEU A 95 -10.45 -9.00 0.13
C LEU A 95 -10.89 -9.68 1.43
N THR A 96 -10.76 -11.01 1.55
CA THR A 96 -11.10 -11.71 2.80
C THR A 96 -10.24 -11.29 3.98
N ASP A 97 -8.99 -10.86 3.72
CA ASP A 97 -8.04 -10.37 4.73
C ASP A 97 -8.42 -8.98 5.28
N TYR A 98 -9.35 -8.30 4.61
CA TYR A 98 -9.76 -6.93 4.91
C TYR A 98 -11.23 -6.83 5.36
N LYS A 99 -11.88 -7.95 5.70
CA LYS A 99 -13.27 -7.96 6.18
C LYS A 99 -13.48 -7.00 7.35
N GLY A 100 -14.57 -6.21 7.28
CA GLY A 100 -14.91 -5.20 8.27
C GLY A 100 -14.03 -3.95 8.24
N LYS A 101 -13.04 -3.86 7.36
CA LYS A 101 -12.18 -2.68 7.24
C LYS A 101 -12.81 -1.61 6.35
N THR A 102 -12.57 -0.35 6.71
CA THR A 102 -12.86 0.80 5.85
C THR A 102 -11.67 1.04 4.94
N ALA A 103 -11.91 1.01 3.64
CA ALA A 103 -10.94 1.29 2.59
C ALA A 103 -11.40 2.48 1.75
N VAL A 104 -10.54 3.01 0.89
CA VAL A 104 -10.91 4.04 -0.09
C VAL A 104 -10.89 3.43 -1.48
N MET A 105 -11.99 3.57 -2.20
CA MET A 105 -12.08 3.25 -3.61
C MET A 105 -11.81 4.52 -4.43
N TYR A 106 -10.81 4.46 -5.30
CA TYR A 106 -10.48 5.49 -6.26
C TYR A 106 -10.93 5.05 -7.64
N THR A 107 -11.63 5.93 -8.34
CA THR A 107 -12.21 5.67 -9.66
C THR A 107 -11.61 6.63 -10.69
N TYR A 108 -11.19 6.08 -11.83
CA TYR A 108 -10.60 6.81 -12.95
C TYR A 108 -11.31 6.44 -14.26
N ASN A 109 -11.60 7.43 -15.10
CA ASN A 109 -12.07 7.16 -16.45
C ASN A 109 -10.90 6.65 -17.30
N ILE A 110 -11.13 5.60 -18.08
CA ILE A 110 -10.16 5.07 -19.04
C ILE A 110 -10.43 5.69 -20.41
N THR A 111 -9.42 6.36 -20.97
CA THR A 111 -9.57 7.16 -22.18
C THR A 111 -9.14 6.43 -23.46
N ASN A 112 -8.55 5.25 -23.35
CA ASN A 112 -8.03 4.50 -24.49
C ASN A 112 -8.54 3.04 -24.55
N TYR A 113 -9.68 2.76 -23.92
CA TYR A 113 -10.31 1.46 -24.07
C TYR A 113 -10.97 1.39 -25.46
N LYS A 114 -10.68 0.32 -26.19
CA LYS A 114 -11.07 0.23 -27.59
C LYS A 114 -12.60 0.29 -27.77
N ASP A 115 -13.05 1.26 -28.56
CA ASP A 115 -14.45 1.45 -28.94
C ASP A 115 -15.44 1.62 -27.78
N ASN A 116 -14.95 2.04 -26.59
CA ASN A 116 -15.81 2.23 -25.43
C ASN A 116 -15.29 3.34 -24.49
N ASP A 117 -16.03 4.44 -24.42
CA ASP A 117 -15.71 5.61 -23.59
C ASP A 117 -16.33 5.53 -22.18
N ASN A 118 -17.05 4.45 -21.86
CA ASN A 118 -17.73 4.29 -20.56
C ASN A 118 -16.98 3.37 -19.59
N VAL A 119 -15.70 3.13 -19.83
CA VAL A 119 -14.89 2.25 -19.01
C VAL A 119 -14.21 3.03 -17.92
N ILE A 120 -14.34 2.53 -16.71
CA ILE A 120 -13.67 3.06 -15.51
C ILE A 120 -12.75 2.00 -14.91
N ALA A 121 -11.67 2.44 -14.29
CA ALA A 121 -10.84 1.63 -13.41
C ALA A 121 -11.13 2.00 -11.95
N ASN A 122 -11.40 1.00 -11.12
CA ASN A 122 -11.51 1.15 -9.68
C ASN A 122 -10.28 0.56 -9.00
N LEU A 123 -9.73 1.29 -8.04
CA LEU A 123 -8.63 0.85 -7.18
C LEU A 123 -9.08 0.92 -5.73
N ILE A 124 -9.05 -0.21 -5.01
CA ILE A 124 -9.36 -0.26 -3.58
C ILE A 124 -8.06 -0.19 -2.80
N VAL A 125 -7.92 0.85 -1.99
CA VAL A 125 -6.70 1.14 -1.21
C VAL A 125 -7.00 1.11 0.27
N TYR A 126 -6.22 0.35 1.02
CA TYR A 126 -6.25 0.29 2.47
C TYR A 126 -4.86 0.62 3.04
N ASP A 127 -4.79 1.63 3.89
CA ASP A 127 -3.53 2.09 4.52
C ASP A 127 -2.40 2.37 3.49
N GLY A 128 -2.78 2.98 2.34
CA GLY A 128 -1.86 3.31 1.26
C GLY A 128 -1.41 2.13 0.39
N ILE A 129 -1.95 0.94 0.62
CA ILE A 129 -1.66 -0.29 -0.13
C ILE A 129 -2.86 -0.68 -0.97
N LEU A 130 -2.62 -1.03 -2.23
CA LEU A 130 -3.64 -1.57 -3.13
C LEU A 130 -4.06 -2.96 -2.67
N ILE A 131 -5.36 -3.16 -2.47
CA ILE A 131 -5.95 -4.42 -2.02
C ILE A 131 -6.96 -4.99 -3.01
N GLY A 132 -7.30 -4.24 -4.06
CA GLY A 132 -8.20 -4.68 -5.12
C GLY A 132 -8.21 -3.69 -6.27
N ALA A 133 -8.49 -4.20 -7.48
CA ALA A 133 -8.61 -3.39 -8.68
C ALA A 133 -9.59 -4.06 -9.66
N ASP A 134 -10.31 -3.26 -10.45
CA ASP A 134 -11.17 -3.76 -11.51
C ASP A 134 -11.33 -2.75 -12.64
N LEU A 135 -11.74 -3.27 -13.81
CA LEU A 135 -12.30 -2.49 -14.90
C LEU A 135 -13.80 -2.73 -14.95
N CYS A 136 -14.56 -1.67 -15.06
CA CYS A 136 -16.00 -1.70 -15.14
C CYS A 136 -16.48 -0.88 -16.34
N ASP A 137 -17.30 -1.47 -17.19
CA ASP A 137 -18.09 -0.73 -18.18
C ASP A 137 -19.40 -0.28 -17.53
N THR A 138 -19.62 1.02 -17.48
CA THR A 138 -20.79 1.64 -16.87
C THR A 138 -21.99 1.75 -17.82
N SER A 139 -21.90 1.20 -19.03
CA SER A 139 -22.99 1.21 -20.01
C SER A 139 -24.21 0.41 -19.52
N ALA A 140 -25.41 0.89 -19.83
CA ALA A 140 -26.66 0.27 -19.35
C ALA A 140 -26.95 -1.13 -19.91
N ASP A 141 -26.51 -1.42 -21.14
CA ASP A 141 -27.00 -2.59 -21.88
C ASP A 141 -26.03 -3.78 -21.93
N ASN A 142 -24.72 -3.57 -21.81
CA ASN A 142 -23.71 -4.64 -21.93
C ASN A 142 -22.51 -4.42 -20.99
N GLY A 143 -22.77 -3.90 -19.81
CA GLY A 143 -21.71 -3.62 -18.82
C GLY A 143 -20.95 -4.88 -18.42
N PHE A 144 -19.65 -4.75 -18.26
CA PHE A 144 -18.78 -5.80 -17.74
C PHE A 144 -18.09 -5.34 -16.43
N LEU A 145 -17.62 -6.33 -15.68
CA LEU A 145 -16.75 -6.14 -14.53
C LEU A 145 -15.67 -7.23 -14.59
N VAL A 146 -14.44 -6.83 -14.81
CA VAL A 146 -13.30 -7.76 -15.00
C VAL A 146 -12.07 -7.30 -14.20
N ALA A 147 -11.09 -8.17 -14.10
CA ALA A 147 -9.79 -7.82 -13.53
C ALA A 147 -9.09 -6.74 -14.37
N LEU A 148 -8.31 -5.86 -13.74
CA LEU A 148 -7.61 -4.77 -14.44
C LEU A 148 -6.58 -5.31 -15.46
N ASN A 149 -6.04 -6.51 -15.23
CA ASN A 149 -5.11 -7.19 -16.11
C ASN A 149 -5.78 -8.07 -17.19
N ASP A 150 -7.11 -8.12 -17.22
CA ASP A 150 -7.86 -8.88 -18.23
C ASP A 150 -7.92 -8.05 -19.51
N LYS A 151 -7.07 -8.44 -20.48
CA LYS A 151 -7.06 -7.84 -21.82
C LYS A 151 -8.06 -8.61 -22.69
N THR A 152 -9.35 -8.28 -22.59
CA THR A 152 -10.36 -8.75 -23.55
C THR A 152 -10.27 -8.00 -24.87
#